data_f22e85a433d8ef6a6675f9890239a73e
#
_entry.id   f22e85a433d8ef6a6675f9890239a73e
#
_cell.length_a   1.000
_cell.length_b   1.000
_cell.length_c   1.000
_cell.angle_alpha   90.00
_cell.angle_beta   90.00
_cell.angle_gamma   90.00
#
_symmetry.space_group_name_H-M   'P 1'
#
loop_
_entity.id
_entity.type
_entity.pdbx_description
1 polymer ?
#
loop_
_entity_poly.entity_id
_entity_poly.type
_entity_poly.pdbx_seq_one_letter_code
_entity_poly.pdbx_strand_id
1 'polypeptide(L)'
;VELDTLLGVDPIHTEWCAAFINAVLEESNYASLNTIGHPHPLTARGFLSYGTPITKDEIQAGDIVVFPRGNQPWQGHVGLFLRKEISGSQTYYYILGGNQSSKVSVVLYNETKVLSIRRPILEKNT
;
A
#
# COMPACT_ATOMS: atom_id res chain seq x y z
N VAL A 1 4.16 11.99 -18.93
CA VAL A 1 3.26 10.84 -19.08
C VAL A 1 2.49 10.67 -17.78
N GLU A 2 1.20 10.61 -17.90
CA GLU A 2 0.36 10.36 -16.74
C GLU A 2 0.49 8.91 -16.29
N LEU A 3 0.46 8.70 -14.98
CA LEU A 3 0.67 7.38 -14.39
C LEU A 3 -0.43 6.40 -14.78
N ASP A 4 -1.69 6.86 -14.89
CA ASP A 4 -2.80 6.01 -15.32
C ASP A 4 -2.61 5.48 -16.74
N THR A 5 -2.14 6.31 -17.65
CA THR A 5 -1.82 5.90 -19.02
C THR A 5 -0.66 4.90 -19.02
N LEU A 6 0.37 5.17 -18.21
CA LEU A 6 1.54 4.30 -18.11
C LEU A 6 1.17 2.93 -17.56
N LEU A 7 0.30 2.87 -16.55
CA LEU A 7 -0.11 1.63 -15.92
C LEU A 7 -1.27 0.93 -16.64
N GLY A 8 -1.89 1.60 -17.61
CA GLY A 8 -3.01 1.04 -18.35
C GLY A 8 -4.25 0.82 -17.51
N VAL A 9 -4.51 1.67 -16.54
CA VAL A 9 -5.62 1.54 -15.60
C VAL A 9 -6.68 2.59 -15.84
N ASP A 10 -7.93 2.27 -15.43
CA ASP A 10 -9.07 3.18 -15.52
C ASP A 10 -9.01 4.15 -14.33
N PRO A 11 -8.83 5.47 -14.56
CA PRO A 11 -8.70 6.44 -13.49
C PRO A 11 -9.96 6.63 -12.66
N ILE A 12 -11.10 6.20 -13.14
CA ILE A 12 -12.38 6.33 -12.41
C ILE A 12 -12.53 5.21 -11.38
N HIS A 13 -12.10 3.99 -11.73
CA HIS A 13 -12.30 2.80 -10.91
C HIS A 13 -11.02 2.30 -10.24
N THR A 14 -9.92 3.05 -10.37
CA THR A 14 -8.62 2.65 -9.83
C THR A 14 -8.26 3.49 -8.63
N GLU A 15 -7.90 2.82 -7.55
CA GLU A 15 -7.28 3.51 -6.42
C GLU A 15 -5.80 3.68 -6.73
N TRP A 16 -5.36 4.93 -6.92
CA TRP A 16 -3.97 5.25 -7.28
C TRP A 16 -2.96 4.69 -6.29
N CYS A 17 -3.31 4.69 -5.00
CA CYS A 17 -2.43 4.14 -3.98
C CYS A 17 -2.15 2.65 -4.24
N ALA A 18 -3.17 1.89 -4.63
CA ALA A 18 -2.99 0.46 -4.94
C ALA A 18 -2.17 0.27 -6.21
N ALA A 19 -2.48 1.04 -7.26
CA ALA A 19 -1.72 0.96 -8.52
C ALA A 19 -0.24 1.28 -8.31
N PHE A 20 0.06 2.29 -7.51
CA PHE A 20 1.43 2.68 -7.19
C PHE A 20 2.17 1.55 -6.45
N ILE A 21 1.55 0.96 -5.43
CA ILE A 21 2.19 -0.10 -4.65
C ILE A 21 2.45 -1.34 -5.51
N ASN A 22 1.49 -1.74 -6.35
CA ASN A 22 1.70 -2.85 -7.28
C ASN A 22 2.89 -2.59 -8.21
N ALA A 23 3.00 -1.37 -8.74
CA ALA A 23 4.10 -0.99 -9.62
C ALA A 23 5.44 -1.05 -8.90
N VAL A 24 5.51 -0.54 -7.67
CA VAL A 24 6.74 -0.56 -6.87
C VAL A 24 7.16 -2.00 -6.57
N LEU A 25 6.21 -2.86 -6.20
CA LEU A 25 6.49 -4.26 -5.92
C LEU A 25 7.07 -4.96 -7.15
N GLU A 26 6.44 -4.80 -8.30
CA GLU A 26 6.88 -5.43 -9.55
C GLU A 26 8.26 -4.93 -9.96
N GLU A 27 8.50 -3.63 -9.86
CA GLU A 27 9.78 -3.01 -10.18
C GLU A 27 10.90 -3.51 -9.27
N SER A 28 10.57 -3.87 -8.04
CA SER A 28 11.52 -4.32 -7.02
C SER A 28 11.63 -5.84 -6.92
N ASN A 29 11.04 -6.57 -7.86
CA ASN A 29 11.05 -8.04 -7.90
C ASN A 29 10.31 -8.70 -6.73
N TYR A 30 9.24 -8.06 -6.28
CA TYR A 30 8.30 -8.65 -5.33
C TYR A 30 6.99 -9.00 -6.05
N ALA A 31 6.29 -9.99 -5.53
CA ALA A 31 4.95 -10.29 -6.04
C ALA A 31 4.03 -9.11 -5.76
N SER A 32 3.09 -8.85 -6.67
CA SER A 32 2.06 -7.82 -6.52
C SER A 32 0.69 -8.49 -6.55
N LEU A 33 -0.37 -7.70 -6.34
CA LEU A 33 -1.72 -8.24 -6.50
C LEU A 33 -1.97 -8.68 -7.94
N ASN A 34 -1.31 -8.04 -8.91
CA ASN A 34 -1.40 -8.44 -10.32
C ASN A 34 -0.73 -9.80 -10.55
N THR A 35 0.48 -9.99 -10.05
CA THR A 35 1.26 -11.18 -10.34
C THR A 35 0.74 -12.43 -9.62
N ILE A 36 0.05 -12.26 -8.50
CA ILE A 36 -0.56 -13.39 -7.80
C ILE A 36 -1.99 -13.68 -8.27
N GLY A 37 -2.50 -12.91 -9.24
CA GLY A 37 -3.83 -13.14 -9.79
C GLY A 37 -4.97 -12.76 -8.85
N HIS A 38 -4.77 -11.76 -7.98
CA HIS A 38 -5.82 -11.31 -7.08
C HIS A 38 -7.01 -10.76 -7.86
N PRO A 39 -8.26 -11.05 -7.46
CA PRO A 39 -9.44 -10.58 -8.21
C PRO A 39 -9.65 -9.07 -8.15
N HIS A 40 -9.05 -8.37 -7.16
CA HIS A 40 -9.20 -6.93 -6.99
C HIS A 40 -7.84 -6.24 -6.86
N PRO A 41 -6.98 -6.31 -7.91
CA PRO A 41 -5.61 -5.82 -7.80
C PRO A 41 -5.47 -4.30 -7.70
N LEU A 42 -6.52 -3.56 -8.05
CA LEU A 42 -6.49 -2.10 -8.05
C LEU A 42 -7.23 -1.49 -6.86
N THR A 43 -7.38 -2.24 -5.78
CA THR A 43 -7.98 -1.74 -4.54
C THR A 43 -6.98 -1.85 -3.40
N ALA A 44 -6.96 -0.84 -2.53
CA ALA A 44 -6.10 -0.85 -1.35
C ALA A 44 -6.42 -2.04 -0.44
N ARG A 45 -7.71 -2.34 -0.25
CA ARG A 45 -8.14 -3.45 0.60
C ARG A 45 -7.82 -4.83 0.02
N GLY A 46 -7.48 -4.91 -1.27
CA GLY A 46 -6.96 -6.14 -1.85
C GLY A 46 -5.70 -6.62 -1.14
N PHE A 47 -4.92 -5.69 -0.59
CA PHE A 47 -3.71 -6.04 0.15
C PHE A 47 -3.99 -6.67 1.53
N LEU A 48 -5.23 -6.66 2.00
CA LEU A 48 -5.58 -7.33 3.27
C LEU A 48 -5.40 -8.85 3.21
N SER A 49 -5.34 -9.42 2.01
CA SER A 49 -5.10 -10.86 1.82
C SER A 49 -3.74 -11.13 1.17
N TYR A 50 -2.89 -10.12 1.06
CA TYR A 50 -1.57 -10.22 0.44
C TYR A 50 -0.49 -10.47 1.49
N GLY A 51 0.47 -11.34 1.16
CA GLY A 51 1.69 -11.51 1.96
C GLY A 51 1.44 -12.05 3.36
N THR A 52 2.43 -11.83 4.21
CA THR A 52 2.39 -12.30 5.60
C THR A 52 1.90 -11.17 6.51
N PRO A 53 0.89 -11.41 7.37
CA PRO A 53 0.49 -10.39 8.34
C PRO A 53 1.62 -10.15 9.36
N ILE A 54 1.85 -8.86 9.68
CA ILE A 54 2.93 -8.44 10.56
C ILE A 54 2.32 -7.65 11.71
N THR A 55 2.84 -7.85 12.92
CA THR A 55 2.41 -7.07 14.09
C THR A 55 3.07 -5.70 14.08
N LYS A 56 2.50 -4.78 14.86
CA LYS A 56 3.05 -3.42 14.99
C LYS A 56 4.47 -3.41 15.55
N ASP A 57 4.79 -4.40 16.40
CA ASP A 57 6.12 -4.52 16.99
C ASP A 57 7.17 -5.01 15.99
N GLU A 58 6.75 -5.70 14.95
CA GLU A 58 7.64 -6.31 13.97
C GLU A 58 7.74 -5.52 12.67
N ILE A 59 7.06 -4.39 12.56
CA ILE A 59 7.03 -3.61 11.32
C ILE A 59 8.44 -3.14 10.93
N GLN A 60 8.74 -3.24 9.63
CA GLN A 60 10.02 -2.86 9.04
C GLN A 60 9.80 -1.97 7.83
N ALA A 61 10.81 -1.16 7.50
CA ALA A 61 10.77 -0.35 6.29
C ALA A 61 10.49 -1.24 5.08
N GLY A 62 9.56 -0.80 4.24
CA GLY A 62 9.12 -1.55 3.07
C GLY A 62 7.90 -2.42 3.30
N ASP A 63 7.44 -2.57 4.53
CA ASP A 63 6.19 -3.27 4.80
C ASP A 63 5.01 -2.47 4.26
N ILE A 64 3.98 -3.18 3.82
CA ILE A 64 2.77 -2.57 3.26
C ILE A 64 1.79 -2.33 4.39
N VAL A 65 1.25 -1.12 4.47
CA VAL A 65 0.27 -0.74 5.49
C VAL A 65 -1.04 -0.35 4.82
N VAL A 66 -2.14 -0.94 5.29
CA VAL A 66 -3.48 -0.68 4.77
C VAL A 66 -4.28 0.09 5.81
N PHE A 67 -4.97 1.14 5.35
CA PHE A 67 -5.80 2.02 6.18
C PHE A 67 -7.22 2.08 5.64
N PRO A 68 -8.22 2.35 6.50
CA PRO A 68 -9.57 2.65 6.01
C PRO A 68 -9.60 4.04 5.36
N ARG A 69 -10.55 4.23 4.45
CA ARG A 69 -10.79 5.53 3.82
C ARG A 69 -12.27 5.65 3.50
N GLY A 70 -12.85 6.82 3.77
CA GLY A 70 -14.25 7.07 3.52
C GLY A 70 -15.16 6.22 4.39
N ASN A 71 -16.41 6.06 3.95
CA ASN A 71 -17.47 5.40 4.72
C ASN A 71 -17.81 4.00 4.23
N GLN A 72 -17.23 3.57 3.10
CA GLN A 72 -17.55 2.28 2.51
C GLN A 72 -16.52 1.23 2.88
N PRO A 73 -16.95 -0.03 3.12
CA PRO A 73 -16.00 -1.11 3.50
C PRO A 73 -14.96 -1.42 2.43
N TRP A 74 -15.22 -1.09 1.16
CA TRP A 74 -14.29 -1.35 0.07
C TRP A 74 -13.27 -0.24 -0.11
N GLN A 75 -13.49 0.93 0.48
CA GLN A 75 -12.56 2.05 0.38
C GLN A 75 -11.38 1.87 1.33
N GLY A 76 -10.21 2.26 0.86
CA GLY A 76 -9.01 2.17 1.68
C GLY A 76 -7.86 2.96 1.09
N HIS A 77 -6.79 3.01 1.85
CA HIS A 77 -5.51 3.58 1.43
C HIS A 77 -4.43 2.56 1.74
N VAL A 78 -3.43 2.47 0.87
CA VAL A 78 -2.29 1.58 1.06
C VAL A 78 -1.01 2.34 0.77
N GLY A 79 0.02 2.08 1.55
CA GLY A 79 1.33 2.69 1.35
C GLY A 79 2.44 1.83 1.92
N LEU A 80 3.67 2.31 1.76
CA LEU A 80 4.85 1.64 2.29
C LEU A 80 5.32 2.33 3.56
N PHE A 81 5.56 1.54 4.58
CA PHE A 81 6.11 2.03 5.84
C PHE A 81 7.57 2.43 5.65
N LEU A 82 7.92 3.63 6.11
CA LEU A 82 9.30 4.11 6.09
C LEU A 82 9.91 4.08 7.49
N ARG A 83 9.26 4.70 8.45
CA ARG A 83 9.73 4.75 9.84
C ARG A 83 8.62 5.20 10.79
N LYS A 84 8.83 5.00 12.07
CA LYS A 84 7.93 5.47 13.14
C LYS A 84 8.41 6.80 13.70
N GLU A 85 7.46 7.56 14.25
CA GLU A 85 7.76 8.73 15.07
C GLU A 85 6.86 8.67 16.30
N ILE A 86 7.47 8.78 17.47
CA ILE A 86 6.73 8.79 18.73
C ILE A 86 6.67 10.23 19.22
N SER A 87 5.44 10.71 19.45
CA SER A 87 5.21 12.06 19.96
C SER A 87 4.27 11.96 21.16
N GLY A 88 4.80 12.13 22.37
CA GLY A 88 4.05 11.93 23.60
C GLY A 88 3.56 10.48 23.71
N SER A 89 2.26 10.29 23.83
CA SER A 89 1.65 8.97 23.93
C SER A 89 1.20 8.41 22.58
N GLN A 90 1.49 9.15 21.48
CA GLN A 90 1.04 8.78 20.13
C GLN A 90 2.21 8.26 19.31
N THR A 91 1.92 7.27 18.46
CA THR A 91 2.88 6.76 17.48
C THR A 91 2.35 7.03 16.09
N TYR A 92 3.20 7.57 15.24
CA TYR A 92 2.88 7.90 13.84
C TYR A 92 3.78 7.12 12.90
N TYR A 93 3.26 6.82 11.73
CA TYR A 93 4.00 6.16 10.65
C TYR A 93 4.20 7.13 9.50
N TYR A 94 5.44 7.23 9.02
CA TYR A 94 5.72 7.89 7.75
C TYR A 94 5.42 6.88 6.65
N ILE A 95 4.44 7.20 5.82
CA ILE A 95 3.92 6.30 4.79
C ILE A 95 4.15 6.91 3.41
N LEU A 96 4.84 6.17 2.56
CA LEU A 96 5.06 6.54 1.16
C LEU A 96 3.91 5.98 0.34
N GLY A 97 3.24 6.85 -0.42
CA GLY A 97 2.11 6.40 -1.22
C GLY A 97 1.83 7.29 -2.42
N GLY A 98 0.98 6.79 -3.32
CA GLY A 98 0.48 7.53 -4.46
C GLY A 98 -0.91 8.09 -4.18
N ASN A 99 -1.25 9.19 -4.83
CA ASN A 99 -2.57 9.80 -4.71
C ASN A 99 -3.21 9.99 -6.10
N GLN A 100 -4.47 10.46 -6.11
CA GLN A 100 -5.25 10.61 -7.34
C GLN A 100 -4.69 11.64 -8.32
N SER A 101 -3.74 12.47 -7.89
CA SER A 101 -3.07 13.43 -8.77
C SER A 101 -1.82 12.83 -9.41
N SER A 102 -1.66 11.52 -9.35
CA SER A 102 -0.46 10.80 -9.84
C SER A 102 0.83 11.27 -9.14
N LYS A 103 0.69 11.74 -7.91
CA LYS A 103 1.83 12.19 -7.11
C LYS A 103 2.19 11.16 -6.06
N VAL A 104 3.49 11.02 -5.84
CA VAL A 104 4.04 10.20 -4.77
C VAL A 104 4.40 11.14 -3.63
N SER A 105 3.98 10.81 -2.42
CA SER A 105 4.24 11.65 -1.26
C SER A 105 4.39 10.81 0.00
N VAL A 106 4.99 11.42 1.02
CA VAL A 106 5.12 10.83 2.35
C VAL A 106 4.15 11.57 3.27
N VAL A 107 3.28 10.82 3.93
CA VAL A 107 2.26 11.38 4.84
C VAL A 107 2.36 10.66 6.18
N LEU A 108 2.17 11.41 7.26
CA LEU A 108 2.09 10.82 8.60
C LEU A 108 0.68 10.28 8.86
N TYR A 109 0.62 9.04 9.34
CA TYR A 109 -0.62 8.43 9.78
C TYR A 109 -0.47 7.95 11.22
N ASN A 110 -1.51 8.17 12.03
CA ASN A 110 -1.52 7.64 13.39
C ASN A 110 -1.63 6.11 13.34
N GLU A 111 -0.82 5.44 14.15
CA GLU A 111 -0.81 3.97 14.22
C GLU A 111 -2.19 3.38 14.51
N THR A 112 -3.05 4.10 15.23
CA THR A 112 -4.40 3.64 15.56
C THR A 112 -5.31 3.50 14.34
N LYS A 113 -4.92 4.10 13.20
CA LYS A 113 -5.70 4.02 11.95
C LYS A 113 -5.38 2.78 11.12
N VAL A 114 -4.36 2.02 11.48
CA VAL A 114 -3.89 0.88 10.69
C VAL A 114 -4.91 -0.27 10.73
N LEU A 115 -5.32 -0.76 9.55
CA LEU A 115 -6.13 -1.97 9.42
C LEU A 115 -5.26 -3.21 9.41
N SER A 116 -4.16 -3.20 8.67
CA SER A 116 -3.29 -4.36 8.54
C SER A 116 -1.91 -3.95 8.05
N ILE A 117 -0.91 -4.73 8.44
CA ILE A 117 0.46 -4.59 7.99
C ILE A 117 0.83 -5.90 7.30
N ARG A 118 1.37 -5.82 6.07
CA ARG A 118 1.67 -6.98 5.24
C ARG A 118 3.12 -6.95 4.78
N ARG A 119 3.81 -8.07 4.95
CA ARG A 119 5.19 -8.18 4.45
C ARG A 119 5.18 -8.61 2.99
N PRO A 120 5.91 -7.90 2.10
CA PRO A 120 5.97 -8.25 0.69
C PRO A 120 6.52 -9.66 0.46
N ILE A 121 6.01 -10.28 -0.61
CA ILE A 121 6.43 -11.61 -1.04
C ILE A 121 7.53 -11.45 -2.09
N LEU A 122 8.73 -11.94 -1.79
CA LEU A 122 9.82 -11.87 -2.74
C LEU A 122 9.54 -12.82 -3.92
N GLU A 123 9.64 -12.28 -5.13
CA GLU A 123 9.48 -13.06 -6.34
C GLU A 123 10.76 -13.85 -6.58
N LYS A 124 10.62 -15.18 -6.76
CA LYS A 124 11.79 -15.99 -7.07
C LYS A 124 12.05 -15.94 -8.57
N ASN A 125 13.21 -15.41 -8.93
CA ASN A 125 13.69 -15.49 -10.29
C ASN A 125 14.39 -16.83 -10.48
N THR A 126 13.75 -17.69 -11.21
CA THR A 126 14.34 -18.96 -11.59
C THR A 126 14.85 -18.92 -13.00
#